data_7af4ee98f6d1751b00b98edef1ae323f
#
_entry.id   7af4ee98f6d1751b00b98edef1ae323f
#
_cell.length_a   1.000
_cell.length_b   1.000
_cell.length_c   1.000
_cell.angle_alpha   90.00
_cell.angle_beta   90.00
_cell.angle_gamma   90.00
#
_symmetry.space_group_name_H-M   'P 1'
#
loop_
_entity.id
_entity.type
_entity.pdbx_description
1 polymer ?
#
loop_
_entity_poly.entity_id
_entity_poly.type
_entity_poly.pdbx_seq_one_letter_code
_entity_poly.pdbx_strand_id
1 'polypeptide(L)'
;GARGANYFGRSMIEMLGVLAIIGVLSVAGIAGYSKAMEKFRLTKALGDYSMLINGLIEYKDNIRKIKTNDALYGLVDVVQSLNLVPETWKKVSTMHISDNYGNVLRIYSNNMNSDYVFYVVDFYLGGTKTSDKGTEVSSGFSTKLCLGLLTDLVAPLETAIASVNIWHTPDTSHAIGISKSKFHDLSYLHYACNSCGQDEACAISVIFNY
;
A
#
# COMPACT_ATOMS: atom_id res chain seq x y z
N GLY A 1 34.88 -64.04 -17.48
CA GLY A 1 33.52 -63.58 -17.53
C GLY A 1 33.43 -62.08 -17.30
N ALA A 2 33.28 -61.28 -18.35
CA ALA A 2 33.05 -59.86 -18.25
C ALA A 2 31.56 -59.57 -18.02
N ARG A 3 31.19 -59.27 -16.79
CA ARG A 3 29.89 -58.69 -16.47
C ARG A 3 30.02 -57.68 -15.32
N GLY A 4 30.46 -56.47 -15.65
CA GLY A 4 30.63 -55.46 -14.59
C GLY A 4 30.65 -54.00 -15.07
N ALA A 5 30.56 -53.76 -16.41
CA ALA A 5 30.81 -52.39 -16.92
C ALA A 5 29.55 -51.57 -17.22
N ASN A 6 28.33 -52.13 -17.14
CA ASN A 6 27.11 -51.44 -17.58
C ASN A 6 26.30 -50.77 -16.45
N TYR A 7 26.63 -50.96 -15.19
CA TYR A 7 25.85 -50.39 -14.10
C TYR A 7 26.18 -48.92 -13.80
N PHE A 8 27.42 -48.51 -14.03
CA PHE A 8 27.81 -47.11 -13.71
C PHE A 8 27.27 -46.06 -14.69
N GLY A 9 27.17 -46.39 -15.98
CA GLY A 9 26.64 -45.44 -16.99
C GLY A 9 25.14 -45.20 -16.89
N ARG A 10 24.39 -46.23 -16.53
CA ARG A 10 22.93 -46.15 -16.38
C ARG A 10 22.52 -45.31 -15.15
N SER A 11 23.27 -45.46 -14.04
CA SER A 11 23.05 -44.67 -12.81
C SER A 11 23.34 -43.20 -12.99
N MET A 12 24.35 -42.80 -13.78
CA MET A 12 24.66 -41.38 -14.05
C MET A 12 23.60 -40.69 -14.90
N ILE A 13 23.06 -41.36 -15.93
CA ILE A 13 21.99 -40.82 -16.78
C ILE A 13 20.71 -40.67 -15.98
N GLU A 14 20.37 -41.65 -15.14
CA GLU A 14 19.21 -41.58 -14.27
C GLU A 14 19.34 -40.44 -13.24
N MET A 15 20.51 -40.24 -12.64
CA MET A 15 20.79 -39.12 -11.74
C MET A 15 20.71 -37.77 -12.43
N LEU A 16 21.23 -37.64 -13.67
CA LEU A 16 21.11 -36.41 -14.46
C LEU A 16 19.66 -36.09 -14.81
N GLY A 17 18.86 -37.12 -15.15
CA GLY A 17 17.43 -36.98 -15.41
C GLY A 17 16.66 -36.48 -14.18
N VAL A 18 16.92 -37.04 -13.02
CA VAL A 18 16.31 -36.63 -11.75
C VAL A 18 16.72 -35.21 -11.37
N LEU A 19 17.99 -34.85 -11.52
CA LEU A 19 18.47 -33.50 -11.24
C LEU A 19 17.86 -32.46 -12.19
N ALA A 20 17.68 -32.80 -13.48
CA ALA A 20 16.99 -31.92 -14.43
C ALA A 20 15.53 -31.67 -14.05
N ILE A 21 14.80 -32.73 -13.64
CA ILE A 21 13.42 -32.62 -13.20
C ILE A 21 13.32 -31.77 -11.91
N ILE A 22 14.21 -32.03 -10.94
CA ILE A 22 14.26 -31.27 -9.69
C ILE A 22 14.57 -29.79 -9.99
N GLY A 23 15.50 -29.53 -10.90
CA GLY A 23 15.85 -28.18 -11.32
C GLY A 23 14.67 -27.43 -11.91
N VAL A 24 13.91 -28.02 -12.82
CA VAL A 24 12.71 -27.41 -13.43
C VAL A 24 11.61 -27.19 -12.39
N LEU A 25 11.33 -28.18 -11.55
CA LEU A 25 10.32 -28.09 -10.49
C LEU A 25 10.69 -27.05 -9.45
N SER A 26 11.98 -26.90 -9.12
CA SER A 26 12.46 -25.90 -8.17
C SER A 26 12.24 -24.48 -8.70
N VAL A 27 12.57 -24.23 -9.97
CA VAL A 27 12.34 -22.91 -10.61
C VAL A 27 10.86 -22.58 -10.66
N ALA A 28 10.02 -23.53 -11.09
CA ALA A 28 8.57 -23.36 -11.15
C ALA A 28 7.99 -23.14 -9.74
N GLY A 29 8.47 -23.88 -8.75
CA GLY A 29 8.06 -23.73 -7.36
C GLY A 29 8.40 -22.36 -6.76
N ILE A 30 9.61 -21.85 -7.02
CA ILE A 30 10.05 -20.52 -6.57
C ILE A 30 9.20 -19.42 -7.20
N ALA A 31 8.92 -19.51 -8.52
CA ALA A 31 8.11 -18.52 -9.22
C ALA A 31 6.65 -18.51 -8.70
N GLY A 32 6.08 -19.71 -8.47
CA GLY A 32 4.73 -19.86 -7.90
C GLY A 32 4.65 -19.32 -6.45
N TYR A 33 5.65 -19.64 -5.64
CA TYR A 33 5.76 -19.13 -4.27
C TYR A 33 5.86 -17.60 -4.23
N SER A 34 6.69 -17.01 -5.09
CA SER A 34 6.86 -15.56 -5.15
C SER A 34 5.55 -14.84 -5.48
N LYS A 35 4.79 -15.35 -6.46
CA LYS A 35 3.46 -14.80 -6.80
C LYS A 35 2.45 -14.96 -5.67
N ALA A 36 2.45 -16.09 -4.99
CA ALA A 36 1.57 -16.34 -3.84
C ALA A 36 1.90 -15.39 -2.68
N MET A 37 3.18 -15.18 -2.40
CA MET A 37 3.62 -14.25 -1.35
C MET A 37 3.31 -12.78 -1.68
N GLU A 38 3.45 -12.37 -2.95
CA GLU A 38 3.03 -11.04 -3.39
C GLU A 38 1.54 -10.82 -3.15
N LYS A 39 0.71 -11.79 -3.58
CA LYS A 39 -0.74 -11.74 -3.37
C LYS A 39 -1.10 -11.73 -1.88
N PHE A 40 -0.43 -12.52 -1.07
CA PHE A 40 -0.63 -12.56 0.38
C PHE A 40 -0.32 -11.20 1.02
N ARG A 41 0.82 -10.59 0.68
CA ARG A 41 1.22 -9.26 1.19
C ARG A 41 0.21 -8.19 0.79
N LEU A 42 -0.25 -8.20 -0.46
CA LEU A 42 -1.27 -7.29 -0.96
C LEU A 42 -2.57 -7.41 -0.16
N THR A 43 -3.09 -8.63 -0.03
CA THR A 43 -4.33 -8.89 0.70
C THR A 43 -4.21 -8.50 2.17
N LYS A 44 -3.06 -8.79 2.79
CA LYS A 44 -2.81 -8.44 4.19
C LYS A 44 -2.74 -6.93 4.38
N ALA A 45 -2.03 -6.20 3.52
CA ALA A 45 -1.94 -4.74 3.57
C ALA A 45 -3.34 -4.09 3.42
N LEU A 46 -4.13 -4.54 2.45
CA LEU A 46 -5.50 -4.04 2.26
C LEU A 46 -6.40 -4.34 3.47
N GLY A 47 -6.23 -5.51 4.10
CA GLY A 47 -6.95 -5.85 5.33
C GLY A 47 -6.61 -4.92 6.48
N ASP A 48 -5.33 -4.63 6.69
CA ASP A 48 -4.85 -3.71 7.72
C ASP A 48 -5.34 -2.28 7.45
N TYR A 49 -5.31 -1.82 6.20
CA TYR A 49 -5.84 -0.50 5.81
C TYR A 49 -7.37 -0.41 5.98
N SER A 50 -8.08 -1.50 5.67
CA SER A 50 -9.52 -1.57 5.90
C SER A 50 -9.87 -1.44 7.38
N MET A 51 -9.11 -2.09 8.27
CA MET A 51 -9.26 -1.96 9.71
C MET A 51 -9.07 -0.51 10.16
N LEU A 52 -8.01 0.15 9.71
CA LEU A 52 -7.74 1.55 10.01
C LEU A 52 -8.88 2.46 9.56
N ILE A 53 -9.30 2.34 8.30
CA ILE A 53 -10.32 3.24 7.73
C ILE A 53 -11.68 3.02 8.36
N ASN A 54 -12.11 1.77 8.56
CA ASN A 54 -13.38 1.50 9.24
C ASN A 54 -13.36 2.01 10.68
N GLY A 55 -12.24 1.86 11.38
CA GLY A 55 -12.08 2.42 12.71
C GLY A 55 -12.13 3.95 12.73
N LEU A 56 -11.49 4.62 11.77
CA LEU A 56 -11.58 6.09 11.65
C LEU A 56 -13.00 6.56 11.38
N ILE A 57 -13.76 5.84 10.54
CA ILE A 57 -15.19 6.12 10.29
C ILE A 57 -16.01 5.93 11.57
N GLU A 58 -15.76 4.87 12.32
CA GLU A 58 -16.45 4.60 13.59
C GLU A 58 -16.20 5.70 14.63
N TYR A 59 -14.96 6.16 14.75
CA TYR A 59 -14.54 7.18 15.72
C TYR A 59 -14.61 8.62 15.19
N LYS A 60 -15.21 8.86 14.01
CA LYS A 60 -15.23 10.18 13.37
C LYS A 60 -15.73 11.30 14.27
N ASP A 61 -16.81 11.09 15.04
CA ASP A 61 -17.38 12.09 15.94
C ASP A 61 -16.46 12.42 17.12
N ASN A 62 -15.66 11.47 17.56
CA ASN A 62 -14.67 11.68 18.62
C ASN A 62 -13.45 12.44 18.07
N ILE A 63 -13.00 12.09 16.86
CA ILE A 63 -11.90 12.78 16.16
C ILE A 63 -12.28 14.23 15.90
N ARG A 64 -13.51 14.49 15.46
CA ARG A 64 -14.03 15.84 15.22
C ARG A 64 -14.03 16.74 16.47
N LYS A 65 -14.12 16.15 17.67
CA LYS A 65 -14.10 16.90 18.93
C LYS A 65 -12.70 17.25 19.41
N ILE A 66 -11.65 16.76 18.76
CA ILE A 66 -10.28 17.11 19.11
C ILE A 66 -10.07 18.59 18.78
N LYS A 67 -9.96 19.40 19.82
CA LYS A 67 -9.68 20.83 19.69
C LYS A 67 -8.18 21.04 19.65
N THR A 68 -7.71 21.69 18.61
CA THR A 68 -6.30 22.07 18.45
C THR A 68 -6.21 23.43 17.79
N ASN A 69 -5.14 24.14 18.07
CA ASN A 69 -4.79 25.39 17.37
C ASN A 69 -3.97 25.12 16.12
N ASP A 70 -3.56 23.88 15.88
CA ASP A 70 -2.79 23.49 14.71
C ASP A 70 -3.72 23.33 13.50
N ALA A 71 -3.32 23.88 12.38
CA ALA A 71 -4.03 23.69 11.11
C ALA A 71 -4.11 22.22 10.70
N LEU A 72 -3.05 21.46 10.97
CA LEU A 72 -2.97 20.02 10.77
C LEU A 72 -2.67 19.34 12.10
N TYR A 73 -3.48 18.38 12.49
CA TYR A 73 -3.30 17.61 13.72
C TYR A 73 -3.04 16.13 13.39
N GLY A 74 -1.89 15.62 13.87
CA GLY A 74 -1.50 14.23 13.65
C GLY A 74 -2.34 13.24 14.47
N LEU A 75 -2.82 12.20 13.81
CA LEU A 75 -3.71 11.19 14.42
C LEU A 75 -3.01 9.85 14.71
N VAL A 76 -1.69 9.73 14.51
CA VAL A 76 -0.97 8.46 14.70
C VAL A 76 -1.12 7.95 16.13
N ASP A 77 -0.96 8.79 17.12
CA ASP A 77 -1.12 8.38 18.53
C ASP A 77 -2.56 7.95 18.84
N VAL A 78 -3.54 8.60 18.23
CA VAL A 78 -4.97 8.26 18.39
C VAL A 78 -5.24 6.87 17.81
N VAL A 79 -4.82 6.61 16.56
CA VAL A 79 -5.09 5.32 15.92
C VAL A 79 -4.35 4.16 16.59
N GLN A 80 -3.15 4.40 17.13
CA GLN A 80 -2.43 3.40 17.92
C GLN A 80 -3.15 3.12 19.26
N SER A 81 -3.57 4.17 19.97
CA SER A 81 -4.27 4.04 21.25
C SER A 81 -5.62 3.32 21.12
N LEU A 82 -6.27 3.46 19.98
CA LEU A 82 -7.54 2.79 19.67
C LEU A 82 -7.36 1.41 19.03
N ASN A 83 -6.11 0.93 18.88
CA ASN A 83 -5.78 -0.34 18.22
C ASN A 83 -6.34 -0.45 16.78
N LEU A 84 -6.38 0.66 16.05
CA LEU A 84 -6.86 0.70 14.67
C LEU A 84 -5.79 0.31 13.66
N VAL A 85 -4.55 0.13 14.09
CA VAL A 85 -3.42 -0.33 13.29
C VAL A 85 -2.71 -1.47 14.03
N PRO A 86 -2.04 -2.39 13.33
CA PRO A 86 -1.24 -3.44 13.97
C PRO A 86 -0.15 -2.85 14.89
N GLU A 87 0.09 -3.47 16.03
CA GLU A 87 1.15 -3.07 16.98
C GLU A 87 2.55 -3.10 16.36
N THR A 88 2.73 -3.88 15.32
CA THR A 88 3.99 -4.01 14.58
C THR A 88 4.31 -2.82 13.68
N TRP A 89 3.32 -1.94 13.43
CA TRP A 89 3.54 -0.74 12.66
C TRP A 89 4.38 0.26 13.46
N LYS A 90 5.29 0.95 12.77
CA LYS A 90 6.26 1.84 13.43
C LYS A 90 5.86 3.29 13.25
N LYS A 91 5.65 3.98 14.37
CA LYS A 91 5.47 5.43 14.38
C LYS A 91 6.75 6.10 13.87
N VAL A 92 6.61 6.96 12.86
CA VAL A 92 7.67 7.80 12.30
C VAL A 92 7.57 9.23 12.87
N SER A 93 6.33 9.75 12.96
CA SER A 93 6.03 11.05 13.58
C SER A 93 4.60 11.05 14.12
N THR A 94 4.13 12.16 14.63
CA THR A 94 2.73 12.32 15.06
C THR A 94 1.73 12.15 13.89
N MET A 95 2.17 12.36 12.65
CA MET A 95 1.37 12.25 11.45
C MET A 95 1.70 11.00 10.61
N HIS A 96 2.92 10.44 10.74
CA HIS A 96 3.39 9.37 9.87
C HIS A 96 3.61 8.07 10.62
N ILE A 97 3.17 6.98 10.02
CA ILE A 97 3.36 5.61 10.49
C ILE A 97 3.77 4.72 9.32
N SER A 98 4.74 3.84 9.51
CA SER A 98 5.11 2.86 8.49
C SER A 98 4.50 1.50 8.78
N ASP A 99 3.99 0.86 7.73
CA ASP A 99 3.46 -0.49 7.80
C ASP A 99 4.56 -1.56 7.74
N ASN A 100 4.15 -2.83 7.71
CA ASN A 100 5.07 -3.98 7.61
C ASN A 100 5.48 -4.33 6.17
N TYR A 101 5.00 -3.57 5.18
CA TYR A 101 5.13 -3.90 3.75
C TYR A 101 5.97 -2.88 2.99
N GLY A 102 6.53 -1.89 3.68
CA GLY A 102 7.36 -0.85 3.09
C GLY A 102 6.58 0.38 2.64
N ASN A 103 5.35 0.56 3.11
CA ASN A 103 4.55 1.75 2.84
C ASN A 103 4.56 2.69 4.06
N VAL A 104 4.31 3.97 3.80
CA VAL A 104 4.14 4.99 4.84
C VAL A 104 2.74 5.58 4.69
N LEU A 105 2.04 5.70 5.81
CA LEU A 105 0.75 6.36 5.87
C LEU A 105 0.90 7.67 6.64
N ARG A 106 0.31 8.74 6.12
CA ARG A 106 0.14 10.01 6.82
C ARG A 106 -1.32 10.13 7.25
N ILE A 107 -1.57 10.24 8.55
CA ILE A 107 -2.91 10.24 9.12
C ILE A 107 -3.06 11.52 9.94
N TYR A 108 -3.97 12.39 9.52
CA TYR A 108 -4.15 13.68 10.15
C TYR A 108 -5.56 14.23 9.99
N SER A 109 -5.96 15.13 10.89
CA SER A 109 -7.12 15.97 10.70
C SER A 109 -6.67 17.34 10.20
N ASN A 110 -7.48 17.91 9.29
CA ASN A 110 -7.25 19.23 8.74
C ASN A 110 -8.29 20.19 9.31
N ASN A 111 -7.81 21.12 10.12
CA ASN A 111 -8.62 22.12 10.83
C ASN A 111 -8.42 23.54 10.24
N MET A 112 -7.92 23.66 9.01
CA MET A 112 -7.64 24.96 8.39
C MET A 112 -8.86 25.86 8.24
N ASN A 113 -10.06 25.26 8.20
CA ASN A 113 -11.33 25.98 8.26
C ASN A 113 -12.14 25.51 9.45
N SER A 114 -12.44 26.40 10.38
CA SER A 114 -13.21 26.07 11.58
C SER A 114 -14.60 25.46 11.32
N ASP A 115 -15.14 25.67 10.12
CA ASP A 115 -16.46 25.15 9.72
C ASP A 115 -16.41 23.78 9.05
N TYR A 116 -15.22 23.33 8.58
CA TYR A 116 -15.04 22.07 7.86
C TYR A 116 -13.79 21.36 8.36
N VAL A 117 -13.95 20.61 9.44
CA VAL A 117 -12.90 19.69 9.91
C VAL A 117 -13.07 18.39 9.14
N PHE A 118 -12.04 17.93 8.46
CA PHE A 118 -12.00 16.62 7.82
C PHE A 118 -10.71 15.88 8.19
N TYR A 119 -10.75 14.57 8.15
CA TYR A 119 -9.55 13.77 8.33
C TYR A 119 -9.12 13.15 7.01
N VAL A 120 -7.84 12.93 6.90
CA VAL A 120 -7.18 12.49 5.69
C VAL A 120 -6.24 11.33 6.01
N VAL A 121 -6.23 10.35 5.13
CA VAL A 121 -5.21 9.32 5.10
C VAL A 121 -4.51 9.36 3.74
N ASP A 122 -3.22 9.70 3.75
CA ASP A 122 -2.37 9.66 2.57
C ASP A 122 -1.57 8.36 2.59
N PHE A 123 -1.70 7.56 1.55
CA PHE A 123 -1.00 6.29 1.39
C PHE A 123 0.19 6.48 0.45
N TYR A 124 1.40 6.56 1.00
CA TYR A 124 2.66 6.57 0.25
C TYR A 124 3.07 5.11 -0.02
N LEU A 125 2.57 4.55 -1.11
CA LEU A 125 2.81 3.15 -1.48
C LEU A 125 4.24 2.97 -1.98
N GLY A 126 4.98 2.03 -1.34
CA GLY A 126 6.41 1.87 -1.55
C GLY A 126 7.27 2.77 -0.66
N GLY A 127 6.64 3.55 0.24
CA GLY A 127 7.32 4.46 1.15
C GLY A 127 7.90 5.69 0.45
N THR A 128 8.61 6.49 1.23
CA THR A 128 9.34 7.66 0.73
C THR A 128 10.79 7.59 1.19
N LYS A 129 11.69 8.09 0.36
CA LYS A 129 13.08 8.32 0.71
C LYS A 129 13.47 9.74 0.30
N THR A 130 14.36 10.36 1.04
CA THR A 130 14.92 11.64 0.66
C THR A 130 15.95 11.44 -0.44
N SER A 131 15.78 12.10 -1.58
CA SER A 131 16.76 12.13 -2.66
C SER A 131 17.98 12.98 -2.30
N ASP A 132 19.07 12.85 -3.06
CA ASP A 132 20.27 13.69 -2.90
C ASP A 132 19.99 15.18 -3.05
N LYS A 133 18.86 15.54 -3.65
CA LYS A 133 18.37 16.92 -3.81
C LYS A 133 17.45 17.39 -2.67
N GLY A 134 17.27 16.57 -1.63
CA GLY A 134 16.39 16.89 -0.51
C GLY A 134 14.90 16.76 -0.80
N THR A 135 14.51 16.18 -1.96
CA THR A 135 13.12 15.90 -2.32
C THR A 135 12.71 14.49 -1.91
N GLU A 136 11.45 14.30 -1.54
CA GLU A 136 10.92 12.98 -1.28
C GLU A 136 10.61 12.26 -2.61
N VAL A 137 11.11 11.04 -2.73
CA VAL A 137 10.85 10.15 -3.87
C VAL A 137 10.39 8.79 -3.40
N SER A 138 9.58 8.10 -4.19
CA SER A 138 9.13 6.75 -3.87
C SER A 138 10.28 5.76 -3.94
N SER A 139 10.30 4.80 -3.04
CA SER A 139 11.24 3.67 -3.07
C SER A 139 10.76 2.52 -3.97
N GLY A 140 9.51 2.55 -4.43
CA GLY A 140 8.89 1.54 -5.29
C GLY A 140 7.38 1.58 -5.18
N PHE A 141 6.71 2.34 -6.04
CA PHE A 141 5.26 2.45 -6.04
C PHE A 141 4.62 1.16 -6.57
N SER A 142 3.65 0.61 -5.83
CA SER A 142 2.92 -0.58 -6.24
C SER A 142 1.60 -0.21 -6.90
N THR A 143 1.54 -0.27 -8.25
CA THR A 143 0.30 -0.10 -9.01
C THR A 143 -0.79 -1.11 -8.61
N LYS A 144 -0.41 -2.35 -8.28
CA LYS A 144 -1.35 -3.39 -7.82
C LYS A 144 -1.99 -3.03 -6.48
N LEU A 145 -1.19 -2.53 -5.53
CA LEU A 145 -1.70 -2.09 -4.23
C LEU A 145 -2.56 -0.84 -4.37
N CYS A 146 -2.15 0.11 -5.22
CA CYS A 146 -2.95 1.29 -5.56
C CYS A 146 -4.33 0.90 -6.10
N LEU A 147 -4.36 0.02 -7.11
CA LEU A 147 -5.60 -0.43 -7.70
C LEU A 147 -6.48 -1.18 -6.69
N GLY A 148 -5.90 -2.08 -5.90
CA GLY A 148 -6.61 -2.78 -4.83
C GLY A 148 -7.17 -1.82 -3.76
N LEU A 149 -6.41 -0.80 -3.37
CA LEU A 149 -6.88 0.24 -2.43
C LEU A 149 -8.11 0.96 -2.98
N LEU A 150 -8.08 1.36 -4.25
CA LEU A 150 -9.18 2.09 -4.87
C LEU A 150 -10.41 1.21 -5.12
N THR A 151 -10.24 -0.04 -5.58
CA THR A 151 -11.35 -0.94 -5.91
C THR A 151 -11.95 -1.62 -4.70
N ASP A 152 -11.11 -2.10 -3.77
CA ASP A 152 -11.56 -2.98 -2.70
C ASP A 152 -11.85 -2.22 -1.40
N LEU A 153 -11.30 -1.02 -1.24
CA LEU A 153 -11.46 -0.23 -0.04
C LEU A 153 -12.19 1.09 -0.28
N VAL A 154 -11.78 1.88 -1.28
CA VAL A 154 -12.38 3.20 -1.55
C VAL A 154 -13.76 3.07 -2.16
N ALA A 155 -13.91 2.29 -3.22
CA ALA A 155 -15.18 2.17 -3.94
C ALA A 155 -16.34 1.69 -3.05
N PRO A 156 -16.18 0.68 -2.17
CA PRO A 156 -17.24 0.26 -1.26
C PRO A 156 -17.62 1.32 -0.22
N LEU A 157 -16.73 2.26 0.09
CA LEU A 157 -16.90 3.30 1.11
C LEU A 157 -17.21 4.68 0.52
N GLU A 158 -17.70 4.76 -0.72
CA GLU A 158 -17.94 6.02 -1.45
C GLU A 158 -18.81 7.03 -0.70
N THR A 159 -19.74 6.56 0.13
CA THR A 159 -20.64 7.42 0.93
C THR A 159 -19.92 8.12 2.08
N ALA A 160 -18.87 7.50 2.62
CA ALA A 160 -18.05 8.04 3.71
C ALA A 160 -16.87 8.89 3.22
N ILE A 161 -16.59 8.86 1.92
CA ILE A 161 -15.43 9.52 1.32
C ILE A 161 -15.89 10.82 0.63
N ALA A 162 -15.22 11.94 0.94
CA ALA A 162 -15.44 13.22 0.29
C ALA A 162 -14.78 13.28 -1.09
N SER A 163 -13.49 12.94 -1.14
CA SER A 163 -12.70 12.94 -2.37
C SER A 163 -11.50 12.02 -2.26
N VAL A 164 -10.96 11.63 -3.41
CA VAL A 164 -9.70 10.90 -3.52
C VAL A 164 -8.83 11.61 -4.55
N ASN A 165 -7.55 11.79 -4.20
CA ASN A 165 -6.58 12.39 -5.09
C ASN A 165 -5.30 11.57 -5.09
N ILE A 166 -4.62 11.50 -6.23
CA ILE A 166 -3.25 11.01 -6.31
C ILE A 166 -2.35 12.22 -6.46
N TRP A 167 -1.52 12.46 -5.46
CA TRP A 167 -0.57 13.55 -5.41
C TRP A 167 0.81 13.07 -5.84
N HIS A 168 1.45 13.86 -6.70
CA HIS A 168 2.81 13.65 -7.15
C HIS A 168 3.72 14.68 -6.47
N THR A 169 4.77 14.27 -5.81
CA THR A 169 5.76 15.19 -5.26
C THR A 169 7.09 15.07 -6.03
N PRO A 170 7.81 16.15 -6.29
CA PRO A 170 7.59 17.51 -5.76
C PRO A 170 6.53 18.34 -6.49
N ASP A 171 6.02 17.90 -7.62
CA ASP A 171 5.11 18.70 -8.43
C ASP A 171 3.64 18.40 -8.09
N THR A 172 3.10 19.11 -7.10
CA THR A 172 1.69 19.01 -6.69
C THR A 172 0.70 19.54 -7.74
N SER A 173 1.19 20.18 -8.82
CA SER A 173 0.33 20.64 -9.91
C SER A 173 -0.23 19.48 -10.75
N HIS A 174 0.36 18.29 -10.63
CA HIS A 174 -0.06 17.08 -11.35
C HIS A 174 -0.94 16.15 -10.51
N ALA A 175 -1.68 16.66 -9.54
CA ALA A 175 -2.63 15.84 -8.80
C ALA A 175 -3.75 15.32 -9.71
N ILE A 176 -4.01 14.01 -9.64
CA ILE A 176 -5.14 13.39 -10.34
C ILE A 176 -6.28 13.23 -9.34
N GLY A 177 -7.36 13.99 -9.54
CA GLY A 177 -8.59 13.84 -8.78
C GLY A 177 -9.41 12.66 -9.29
N ILE A 178 -9.87 11.81 -8.36
CA ILE A 178 -10.76 10.69 -8.67
C ILE A 178 -12.14 11.04 -8.11
N SER A 179 -13.07 11.42 -9.01
CA SER A 179 -14.45 11.72 -8.63
C SER A 179 -15.21 10.43 -8.28
N LYS A 180 -16.25 10.56 -7.45
CA LYS A 180 -17.09 9.41 -7.04
C LYS A 180 -17.63 8.61 -8.22
N SER A 181 -18.00 9.29 -9.34
CA SER A 181 -18.46 8.65 -10.57
C SER A 181 -17.41 7.74 -11.22
N LYS A 182 -16.13 7.89 -10.84
CA LYS A 182 -15.00 7.11 -11.36
C LYS A 182 -14.55 5.98 -10.43
N PHE A 183 -15.09 5.86 -9.21
CA PHE A 183 -14.70 4.82 -8.26
C PHE A 183 -14.92 3.39 -8.77
N HIS A 184 -15.83 3.20 -9.72
CA HIS A 184 -16.11 1.91 -10.34
C HIS A 184 -15.60 1.80 -11.81
N ASP A 185 -14.92 2.83 -12.32
CA ASP A 185 -14.31 2.84 -13.66
C ASP A 185 -12.88 2.27 -13.57
N LEU A 186 -12.76 0.95 -13.73
CA LEU A 186 -11.49 0.25 -13.60
C LEU A 186 -10.41 0.79 -14.56
N SER A 187 -10.78 1.21 -15.77
CA SER A 187 -9.84 1.77 -16.73
C SER A 187 -9.28 3.10 -16.26
N TYR A 188 -10.13 3.95 -15.69
CA TYR A 188 -9.71 5.22 -15.11
C TYR A 188 -8.84 5.04 -13.87
N LEU A 189 -9.22 4.13 -12.97
CA LEU A 189 -8.43 3.82 -11.77
C LEU A 189 -7.04 3.26 -12.13
N HIS A 190 -6.99 2.39 -13.14
CA HIS A 190 -5.72 1.88 -13.65
C HIS A 190 -4.85 2.99 -14.25
N TYR A 191 -5.42 3.88 -15.04
CA TYR A 191 -4.73 5.06 -15.56
C TYR A 191 -4.18 5.93 -14.42
N ALA A 192 -5.02 6.23 -13.42
CA ALA A 192 -4.61 7.04 -12.27
C ALA A 192 -3.45 6.42 -11.48
N CYS A 193 -3.50 5.10 -11.20
CA CYS A 193 -2.42 4.39 -10.52
C CYS A 193 -1.13 4.30 -11.34
N ASN A 194 -1.22 4.21 -12.68
CA ASN A 194 -0.05 4.18 -13.56
C ASN A 194 0.59 5.56 -13.79
N SER A 195 -0.06 6.63 -13.36
CA SER A 195 0.53 7.98 -13.45
C SER A 195 1.72 8.19 -12.52
N CYS A 196 1.87 7.34 -11.50
CA CYS A 196 2.95 7.40 -10.54
C CYS A 196 4.26 6.85 -11.11
N GLY A 197 5.22 7.74 -11.36
CA GLY A 197 6.57 7.38 -11.80
C GLY A 197 7.46 6.89 -10.65
N GLN A 198 8.62 6.30 -11.00
CA GLN A 198 9.58 5.81 -10.01
C GLN A 198 10.44 6.93 -9.38
N ASP A 199 10.48 8.09 -10.00
CA ASP A 199 11.30 9.23 -9.58
C ASP A 199 10.51 10.25 -8.75
N GLU A 200 9.24 9.96 -8.47
CA GLU A 200 8.32 10.80 -7.72
C GLU A 200 7.79 10.06 -6.51
N ALA A 201 7.55 10.77 -5.41
CA ALA A 201 6.73 10.22 -4.34
C ALA A 201 5.26 10.42 -4.71
N CYS A 202 4.51 9.32 -4.78
CA CYS A 202 3.07 9.36 -4.98
C CYS A 202 2.33 9.05 -3.68
N ALA A 203 1.34 9.86 -3.37
CA ALA A 203 0.42 9.62 -2.28
C ALA A 203 -1.01 9.50 -2.79
N ILE A 204 -1.70 8.43 -2.41
CA ILE A 204 -3.15 8.31 -2.59
C ILE A 204 -3.79 8.94 -1.36
N SER A 205 -4.38 10.11 -1.54
CA SER A 205 -5.03 10.87 -0.48
C SER A 205 -6.50 10.54 -0.44
N VAL A 206 -6.97 9.97 0.65
CA VAL A 206 -8.37 9.68 0.89
C VAL A 206 -8.89 10.65 1.94
N ILE A 207 -9.85 11.49 1.55
CA ILE A 207 -10.44 12.53 2.39
C ILE A 207 -11.83 12.08 2.77
N PHE A 208 -12.12 12.07 4.07
CA PHE A 208 -13.36 11.55 4.62
C PHE A 208 -14.36 12.65 4.96
N ASN A 209 -15.63 12.37 4.70
CA ASN A 209 -16.74 13.20 5.15
C ASN A 209 -16.89 13.12 6.67
N TYR A 210 -17.29 14.25 7.29
CA TYR A 210 -17.80 14.30 8.66
C TYR A 210 -19.32 14.16 8.67
#